data_20a46b786977b6ab4038a2638fb4f0d2
#
_entry.id   20a46b786977b6ab4038a2638fb4f0d2
#
_cell.length_a   1.000
_cell.length_b   1.000
_cell.length_c   1.000
_cell.angle_alpha   90.00
_cell.angle_beta   90.00
_cell.angle_gamma   90.00
#
_symmetry.space_group_name_H-M   'P 1'
#
loop_
_entity.id
_entity.type
_entity.pdbx_description
1 polymer ?
#
loop_
_entity_poly.entity_id
_entity_poly.type
_entity_poly.pdbx_seq_one_letter_code
_entity_poly.pdbx_strand_id
1 'polypeptide(L)'
;LVRIFKLSKNSQKLVKTLSKYHEKDIAEAITLLTPAERQHIYNVLDEHMIAEIFSYLDDTEKYLEELSLEKAARVVSYMDSDDAVDVLDDLSETKKNEIVEHLDADAKEDVQKLLSYEDDEIGSCMTNNFICIPDNLTIREAMSALVKQAGEHDNISTIYVVNSADKFAGAIDLKDLIIARQNDNLADIISSSYPYVYEHENINECIDKI
;
A
#
# COMPACT_ATOMS: atom_id res chain seq x y z
N LEU A 1 -16.33 16.85 -9.17
CA LEU A 1 -16.26 15.40 -9.39
C LEU A 1 -17.67 14.79 -9.48
N VAL A 2 -18.55 14.93 -8.48
CA VAL A 2 -19.92 14.35 -8.47
C VAL A 2 -20.67 14.59 -9.79
N ARG A 3 -20.61 15.82 -10.34
CA ARG A 3 -21.24 16.12 -11.65
C ARG A 3 -20.59 15.36 -12.82
N ILE A 4 -19.29 15.10 -12.76
CA ILE A 4 -18.55 14.32 -13.76
C ILE A 4 -19.04 12.88 -13.73
N PHE A 5 -19.15 12.29 -12.55
CA PHE A 5 -19.66 10.93 -12.34
C PHE A 5 -21.08 10.76 -12.92
N LYS A 6 -21.98 11.70 -12.59
CA LYS A 6 -23.39 11.64 -13.03
C LYS A 6 -23.59 11.83 -14.53
N LEU A 7 -22.70 12.55 -15.20
CA LEU A 7 -22.88 12.92 -16.61
C LEU A 7 -22.02 12.11 -17.58
N SER A 8 -20.98 11.41 -17.10
CA SER A 8 -20.07 10.69 -17.98
C SER A 8 -20.66 9.34 -18.39
N LYS A 9 -21.05 9.23 -19.66
CA LYS A 9 -21.48 7.96 -20.29
C LYS A 9 -20.32 7.20 -20.97
N ASN A 10 -19.14 7.81 -21.06
CA ASN A 10 -17.99 7.23 -21.74
C ASN A 10 -16.93 6.85 -20.70
N SER A 11 -16.72 5.55 -20.52
CA SER A 11 -15.81 4.96 -19.55
C SER A 11 -14.36 5.45 -19.72
N GLN A 12 -13.81 5.44 -20.93
CA GLN A 12 -12.44 5.90 -21.19
C GLN A 12 -12.23 7.39 -20.88
N LYS A 13 -13.25 8.21 -21.18
CA LYS A 13 -13.20 9.64 -20.87
C LYS A 13 -13.29 9.87 -19.36
N LEU A 14 -14.05 9.03 -18.63
CA LEU A 14 -14.17 9.09 -17.18
C LEU A 14 -12.83 8.78 -16.55
N VAL A 15 -12.21 7.64 -16.83
CA VAL A 15 -10.89 7.26 -16.32
C VAL A 15 -9.84 8.35 -16.58
N LYS A 16 -9.72 8.81 -17.84
CA LYS A 16 -8.79 9.90 -18.20
C LYS A 16 -9.06 11.22 -17.47
N THR A 17 -10.29 11.44 -17.04
CA THR A 17 -10.63 12.64 -16.28
C THR A 17 -10.27 12.45 -14.81
N LEU A 18 -10.56 11.28 -14.25
CA LEU A 18 -10.26 10.93 -12.85
C LEU A 18 -8.76 10.89 -12.57
N SER A 19 -7.94 10.38 -13.50
CA SER A 19 -6.47 10.38 -13.35
C SER A 19 -5.81 11.77 -13.24
N LYS A 20 -6.59 12.85 -13.18
CA LYS A 20 -6.12 14.23 -12.94
C LYS A 20 -6.44 14.74 -11.55
N TYR A 21 -7.16 13.97 -10.77
CA TYR A 21 -7.54 14.29 -9.42
C TYR A 21 -6.82 13.35 -8.46
N HIS A 22 -6.56 13.82 -7.26
CA HIS A 22 -6.04 13.00 -6.20
C HIS A 22 -7.10 11.99 -5.75
N GLU A 23 -6.71 10.79 -5.38
CA GLU A 23 -7.56 9.68 -4.95
C GLU A 23 -8.46 10.10 -3.79
N LYS A 24 -7.96 10.90 -2.87
CA LYS A 24 -8.73 11.50 -1.77
C LYS A 24 -9.92 12.35 -2.26
N ASP A 25 -9.71 13.19 -3.28
CA ASP A 25 -10.81 14.01 -3.83
C ASP A 25 -11.88 13.13 -4.49
N ILE A 26 -11.44 12.01 -5.08
CA ILE A 26 -12.33 11.01 -5.70
C ILE A 26 -13.11 10.28 -4.59
N ALA A 27 -12.46 9.86 -3.52
CA ALA A 27 -13.07 9.22 -2.36
C ALA A 27 -14.16 10.12 -1.75
N GLU A 28 -13.84 11.38 -1.47
CA GLU A 28 -14.84 12.35 -0.98
C GLU A 28 -16.05 12.49 -1.92
N ALA A 29 -15.81 12.47 -3.23
CA ALA A 29 -16.91 12.56 -4.20
C ALA A 29 -17.76 11.28 -4.25
N ILE A 30 -17.17 10.10 -4.05
CA ILE A 30 -17.85 8.79 -3.99
C ILE A 30 -18.81 8.73 -2.80
N THR A 31 -18.47 9.31 -1.65
CA THR A 31 -19.36 9.34 -0.48
C THR A 31 -20.68 10.06 -0.76
N LEU A 32 -20.71 11.00 -1.69
CA LEU A 32 -21.87 11.80 -2.09
C LEU A 32 -22.76 11.13 -3.16
N LEU A 33 -22.40 9.93 -3.61
CA LEU A 33 -23.12 9.20 -4.64
C LEU A 33 -24.07 8.16 -4.05
N THR A 34 -25.10 7.81 -4.78
CA THR A 34 -25.95 6.67 -4.47
C THR A 34 -25.24 5.35 -4.81
N PRO A 35 -25.60 4.21 -4.17
CA PRO A 35 -25.02 2.90 -4.52
C PRO A 35 -25.07 2.57 -6.02
N ALA A 36 -26.17 2.90 -6.70
CA ALA A 36 -26.30 2.66 -8.14
C ALA A 36 -25.33 3.51 -8.98
N GLU A 37 -25.04 4.74 -8.55
CA GLU A 37 -24.07 5.61 -9.22
C GLU A 37 -22.63 5.10 -8.96
N ARG A 38 -22.34 4.63 -7.76
CA ARG A 38 -21.05 4.01 -7.41
C ARG A 38 -20.79 2.73 -8.19
N GLN A 39 -21.79 1.86 -8.34
CA GLN A 39 -21.66 0.64 -9.15
C GLN A 39 -21.20 0.94 -10.59
N HIS A 40 -21.72 2.04 -11.20
CA HIS A 40 -21.26 2.44 -12.52
C HIS A 40 -19.76 2.78 -12.52
N ILE A 41 -19.27 3.45 -11.46
CA ILE A 41 -17.86 3.84 -11.34
C ILE A 41 -16.99 2.59 -11.11
N TYR A 42 -17.39 1.69 -10.21
CA TYR A 42 -16.67 0.45 -9.95
C TYR A 42 -16.55 -0.46 -11.18
N ASN A 43 -17.51 -0.40 -12.10
CA ASN A 43 -17.43 -1.14 -13.36
C ASN A 43 -16.50 -0.50 -14.40
N VAL A 44 -16.07 0.72 -14.18
CA VAL A 44 -15.24 1.50 -15.13
C VAL A 44 -13.79 1.58 -14.65
N LEU A 45 -13.57 1.67 -13.35
CA LEU A 45 -12.24 1.71 -12.75
C LEU A 45 -11.66 0.30 -12.64
N ASP A 46 -10.35 0.19 -12.78
CA ASP A 46 -9.61 -1.01 -12.44
C ASP A 46 -9.51 -1.18 -10.92
N GLU A 47 -9.15 -2.35 -10.48
CA GLU A 47 -9.12 -2.71 -9.08
C GLU A 47 -8.04 -1.96 -8.31
N HIS A 48 -6.90 -1.65 -8.93
CA HIS A 48 -5.82 -0.87 -8.32
C HIS A 48 -6.30 0.55 -7.98
N MET A 49 -6.91 1.26 -8.93
CA MET A 49 -7.45 2.61 -8.67
C MET A 49 -8.58 2.59 -7.62
N ILE A 50 -9.38 1.52 -7.57
CA ILE A 50 -10.40 1.38 -6.52
C ILE A 50 -9.73 1.19 -5.15
N ALA A 51 -8.67 0.40 -5.05
CA ALA A 51 -7.91 0.20 -3.82
C ALA A 51 -7.35 1.52 -3.30
N GLU A 52 -6.64 2.28 -4.14
CA GLU A 52 -6.11 3.61 -3.79
C GLU A 52 -7.20 4.58 -3.32
N ILE A 53 -8.39 4.56 -3.93
CA ILE A 53 -9.52 5.40 -3.50
C ILE A 53 -10.06 4.92 -2.15
N PHE A 54 -10.14 3.62 -1.94
CA PHE A 54 -10.73 3.03 -0.74
C PHE A 54 -9.87 3.26 0.49
N SER A 55 -8.54 3.37 0.37
CA SER A 55 -7.62 3.76 1.47
C SER A 55 -7.91 5.16 2.04
N TYR A 56 -8.69 5.99 1.34
CA TYR A 56 -9.12 7.32 1.83
C TYR A 56 -10.57 7.36 2.33
N LEU A 57 -11.23 6.22 2.49
CA LEU A 57 -12.64 6.16 2.96
C LEU A 57 -12.70 5.74 4.43
N ASP A 58 -13.47 6.45 5.26
CA ASP A 58 -13.62 6.13 6.69
C ASP A 58 -14.43 4.85 6.96
N ASP A 59 -15.41 4.49 6.11
CA ASP A 59 -16.29 3.33 6.27
C ASP A 59 -16.12 2.38 5.07
N THR A 60 -14.91 1.89 4.81
CA THR A 60 -14.57 1.12 3.60
C THR A 60 -15.37 -0.18 3.49
N GLU A 61 -15.72 -0.81 4.61
CA GLU A 61 -16.57 -2.01 4.68
C GLU A 61 -17.81 -1.91 3.79
N LYS A 62 -18.60 -0.84 3.93
CA LYS A 62 -19.85 -0.70 3.16
C LYS A 62 -19.65 -0.56 1.66
N TYR A 63 -18.49 -0.05 1.23
CA TYR A 63 -18.16 0.09 -0.19
C TYR A 63 -17.65 -1.22 -0.77
N LEU A 64 -16.89 -1.99 0.02
CA LEU A 64 -16.51 -3.37 -0.32
C LEU A 64 -17.74 -4.27 -0.47
N GLU A 65 -18.73 -4.12 0.41
CA GLU A 65 -19.99 -4.86 0.34
C GLU A 65 -20.79 -4.60 -0.96
N GLU A 66 -20.56 -3.50 -1.62
CA GLU A 66 -21.17 -3.18 -2.92
C GLU A 66 -20.49 -3.92 -4.08
N LEU A 67 -19.32 -4.56 -3.89
CA LEU A 67 -18.58 -5.30 -4.90
C LEU A 67 -18.97 -6.79 -4.88
N SER A 68 -18.70 -7.51 -5.99
CA SER A 68 -18.71 -8.98 -5.95
C SER A 68 -17.53 -9.48 -5.13
N LEU A 69 -17.62 -10.68 -4.56
CA LEU A 69 -16.55 -11.28 -3.76
C LEU A 69 -15.20 -11.28 -4.51
N GLU A 70 -15.21 -11.70 -5.77
CA GLU A 70 -13.98 -11.75 -6.59
C GLU A 70 -13.39 -10.36 -6.84
N LYS A 71 -14.25 -9.34 -6.99
CA LYS A 71 -13.77 -7.97 -7.18
C LYS A 71 -13.29 -7.36 -5.87
N ALA A 72 -14.00 -7.60 -4.78
CA ALA A 72 -13.58 -7.16 -3.44
C ALA A 72 -12.20 -7.75 -3.08
N ALA A 73 -12.01 -9.06 -3.29
CA ALA A 73 -10.72 -9.71 -3.04
C ALA A 73 -9.59 -9.11 -3.89
N ARG A 74 -9.82 -8.85 -5.18
CA ARG A 74 -8.80 -8.17 -6.02
C ARG A 74 -8.50 -6.75 -5.57
N VAL A 75 -9.52 -5.99 -5.15
CA VAL A 75 -9.32 -4.64 -4.61
C VAL A 75 -8.47 -4.70 -3.33
N VAL A 76 -8.79 -5.59 -2.40
CA VAL A 76 -8.01 -5.78 -1.16
C VAL A 76 -6.58 -6.26 -1.47
N SER A 77 -6.38 -7.10 -2.50
CA SER A 77 -5.03 -7.54 -2.93
C SER A 77 -4.14 -6.40 -3.47
N TYR A 78 -4.73 -5.28 -3.87
CA TYR A 78 -3.99 -4.08 -4.32
C TYR A 78 -3.80 -3.03 -3.21
N MET A 79 -4.38 -3.23 -2.04
CA MET A 79 -4.17 -2.35 -0.89
C MET A 79 -2.79 -2.62 -0.25
N ASP A 80 -2.25 -1.63 0.44
CA ASP A 80 -1.15 -1.86 1.37
C ASP A 80 -1.61 -2.83 2.47
N SER A 81 -0.71 -3.64 2.98
CA SER A 81 -1.07 -4.75 3.86
C SER A 81 -1.73 -4.31 5.17
N ASP A 82 -1.33 -3.16 5.71
CA ASP A 82 -1.95 -2.52 6.87
C ASP A 82 -3.37 -2.03 6.57
N ASP A 83 -3.56 -1.28 5.47
CA ASP A 83 -4.90 -0.85 5.01
C ASP A 83 -5.82 -2.07 4.76
N ALA A 84 -5.27 -3.13 4.16
CA ALA A 84 -6.04 -4.36 3.90
C ALA A 84 -6.52 -5.02 5.19
N VAL A 85 -5.68 -5.08 6.22
CA VAL A 85 -6.04 -5.65 7.53
C VAL A 85 -7.09 -4.78 8.21
N ASP A 86 -6.90 -3.46 8.25
CA ASP A 86 -7.86 -2.53 8.86
C ASP A 86 -9.25 -2.68 8.25
N VAL A 87 -9.33 -2.73 6.92
CA VAL A 87 -10.60 -2.92 6.21
C VAL A 87 -11.22 -4.30 6.47
N LEU A 88 -10.39 -5.35 6.57
CA LEU A 88 -10.85 -6.71 6.84
C LEU A 88 -11.34 -6.87 8.30
N ASP A 89 -10.77 -6.14 9.25
CA ASP A 89 -11.17 -6.20 10.65
C ASP A 89 -12.53 -5.54 10.91
N ASP A 90 -12.92 -4.58 10.08
CA ASP A 90 -14.25 -3.97 10.11
C ASP A 90 -15.36 -4.90 9.56
N LEU A 91 -14.98 -5.97 8.81
CA LEU A 91 -15.94 -6.92 8.25
C LEU A 91 -16.41 -7.98 9.26
N SER A 92 -17.55 -8.59 8.97
CA SER A 92 -17.93 -9.81 9.69
C SER A 92 -16.94 -10.95 9.43
N GLU A 93 -16.66 -11.79 10.43
CA GLU A 93 -15.74 -12.94 10.32
C GLU A 93 -15.98 -13.82 9.09
N THR A 94 -17.25 -14.03 8.71
CA THR A 94 -17.58 -14.83 7.53
C THR A 94 -17.08 -14.17 6.26
N LYS A 95 -17.33 -12.87 6.09
CA LYS A 95 -16.87 -12.11 4.91
C LYS A 95 -15.37 -11.93 4.87
N LYS A 96 -14.74 -11.61 6.02
CA LYS A 96 -13.30 -11.55 6.14
C LYS A 96 -12.66 -12.84 5.63
N ASN A 97 -13.10 -13.99 6.12
CA ASN A 97 -12.57 -15.28 5.69
C ASN A 97 -12.82 -15.55 4.19
N GLU A 98 -14.00 -15.22 3.67
CA GLU A 98 -14.32 -15.38 2.24
C GLU A 98 -13.38 -14.53 1.37
N ILE A 99 -13.13 -13.26 1.72
CA ILE A 99 -12.23 -12.38 0.98
C ILE A 99 -10.79 -12.90 1.07
N VAL A 100 -10.30 -13.21 2.27
CA VAL A 100 -8.93 -13.72 2.49
C VAL A 100 -8.66 -14.99 1.68
N GLU A 101 -9.64 -15.89 1.54
CA GLU A 101 -9.49 -17.10 0.70
C GLU A 101 -9.34 -16.79 -0.80
N HIS A 102 -9.81 -15.63 -1.26
CA HIS A 102 -9.77 -15.22 -2.66
C HIS A 102 -8.69 -14.16 -2.97
N LEU A 103 -7.88 -13.75 -1.97
CA LEU A 103 -6.72 -12.86 -2.20
C LEU A 103 -5.68 -13.52 -3.11
N ASP A 104 -4.90 -12.71 -3.80
CA ASP A 104 -3.70 -13.14 -4.49
C ASP A 104 -2.69 -13.74 -3.48
N ALA A 105 -1.79 -14.61 -3.96
CA ALA A 105 -0.91 -15.38 -3.09
C ALA A 105 -0.03 -14.49 -2.20
N ASP A 106 0.55 -13.43 -2.77
CA ASP A 106 1.45 -12.51 -2.07
C ASP A 106 0.65 -11.66 -1.04
N ALA A 107 -0.47 -11.07 -1.45
CA ALA A 107 -1.35 -10.32 -0.55
C ALA A 107 -1.92 -11.20 0.58
N LYS A 108 -2.24 -12.46 0.29
CA LYS A 108 -2.71 -13.42 1.30
C LYS A 108 -1.63 -13.71 2.34
N GLU A 109 -0.38 -13.90 1.92
CA GLU A 109 0.75 -14.13 2.81
C GLU A 109 0.98 -12.92 3.73
N ASP A 110 1.00 -11.71 3.17
CA ASP A 110 1.18 -10.46 3.93
C ASP A 110 0.05 -10.24 4.94
N VAL A 111 -1.20 -10.32 4.51
CA VAL A 111 -2.38 -10.16 5.38
C VAL A 111 -2.41 -11.23 6.49
N GLN A 112 -2.17 -12.50 6.16
CA GLN A 112 -2.13 -13.56 7.18
C GLN A 112 -0.99 -13.36 8.19
N LYS A 113 0.14 -12.83 7.75
CA LYS A 113 1.26 -12.49 8.64
C LYS A 113 0.85 -11.39 9.61
N LEU A 114 0.26 -10.28 9.14
CA LEU A 114 -0.20 -9.20 10.02
C LEU A 114 -1.28 -9.68 11.01
N LEU A 115 -2.27 -10.42 10.53
CA LEU A 115 -3.33 -11.00 11.37
C LEU A 115 -2.81 -12.04 12.39
N SER A 116 -1.56 -12.48 12.31
CA SER A 116 -0.96 -13.40 13.29
C SER A 116 -0.38 -12.71 14.52
N TYR A 117 -0.22 -11.38 14.50
CA TYR A 117 0.26 -10.61 15.64
C TYR A 117 -0.89 -10.25 16.57
N GLU A 118 -0.56 -10.10 17.88
CA GLU A 118 -1.50 -9.57 18.86
C GLU A 118 -1.62 -8.03 18.69
N ASP A 119 -2.75 -7.45 19.09
CA ASP A 119 -3.04 -6.02 18.93
C ASP A 119 -2.01 -5.08 19.60
N ASP A 120 -1.28 -5.55 20.60
CA ASP A 120 -0.25 -4.79 21.32
C ASP A 120 1.18 -5.06 20.84
N GLU A 121 1.38 -5.93 19.86
CA GLU A 121 2.66 -6.17 19.19
C GLU A 121 2.89 -5.18 18.06
N ILE A 122 4.12 -4.62 17.93
CA ILE A 122 4.45 -3.67 16.85
C ILE A 122 4.30 -4.30 15.45
N GLY A 123 4.38 -5.60 15.35
CA GLY A 123 4.16 -6.36 14.13
C GLY A 123 2.78 -6.15 13.51
N SER A 124 1.74 -5.88 14.33
CA SER A 124 0.39 -5.58 13.84
C SER A 124 0.30 -4.26 13.06
N CYS A 125 1.26 -3.36 13.26
CA CYS A 125 1.34 -2.04 12.60
C CYS A 125 2.32 -2.02 11.41
N MET A 126 2.83 -3.18 10.95
CA MET A 126 3.74 -3.23 9.80
C MET A 126 2.99 -3.01 8.50
N THR A 127 3.70 -2.44 7.52
CA THR A 127 3.23 -2.29 6.15
C THR A 127 4.22 -2.92 5.17
N ASN A 128 3.76 -3.33 3.99
CA ASN A 128 4.60 -3.71 2.87
C ASN A 128 4.89 -2.53 1.91
N ASN A 129 4.38 -1.33 2.20
CA ASN A 129 4.57 -0.12 1.41
C ASN A 129 5.94 0.53 1.67
N PHE A 130 7.02 -0.11 1.23
CA PHE A 130 8.39 0.40 1.36
C PHE A 130 9.30 -0.07 0.23
N ILE A 131 10.37 0.69 -0.02
CA ILE A 131 11.42 0.34 -0.98
C ILE A 131 12.52 -0.47 -0.28
N CYS A 132 12.86 -1.63 -0.84
CA CYS A 132 13.94 -2.47 -0.33
C CYS A 132 14.91 -2.85 -1.45
N ILE A 133 16.23 -2.71 -1.20
CA ILE A 133 17.28 -3.04 -2.17
C ILE A 133 18.43 -3.83 -1.52
N PRO A 134 19.15 -4.68 -2.29
CA PRO A 134 20.38 -5.31 -1.83
C PRO A 134 21.54 -4.32 -1.64
N ASP A 135 22.42 -4.61 -0.66
CA ASP A 135 23.60 -3.78 -0.31
C ASP A 135 24.74 -3.81 -1.37
N ASN A 136 24.72 -4.76 -2.28
CA ASN A 136 25.78 -5.00 -3.27
C ASN A 136 25.53 -4.32 -4.63
N LEU A 137 24.53 -3.45 -4.73
CA LEU A 137 24.21 -2.72 -5.95
C LEU A 137 25.17 -1.54 -6.17
N THR A 138 25.36 -1.16 -7.42
CA THR A 138 25.91 0.16 -7.79
C THR A 138 24.84 1.25 -7.60
N ILE A 139 25.25 2.52 -7.48
CA ILE A 139 24.31 3.66 -7.41
C ILE A 139 23.28 3.64 -8.56
N ARG A 140 23.74 3.30 -9.77
CA ARG A 140 22.86 3.21 -10.94
C ARG A 140 21.82 2.10 -10.81
N GLU A 141 22.22 0.94 -10.32
CA GLU A 141 21.32 -0.21 -10.13
C GLU A 141 20.35 0.07 -8.98
N ALA A 142 20.81 0.68 -7.88
CA ALA A 142 19.96 1.10 -6.77
C ALA A 142 18.88 2.10 -7.23
N MET A 143 19.26 3.11 -8.02
CA MET A 143 18.31 4.05 -8.61
C MET A 143 17.31 3.35 -9.56
N SER A 144 17.76 2.38 -10.34
CA SER A 144 16.88 1.62 -11.22
C SER A 144 15.90 0.74 -10.44
N ALA A 145 16.36 0.13 -9.34
CA ALA A 145 15.52 -0.66 -8.43
C ALA A 145 14.46 0.21 -7.74
N LEU A 146 14.87 1.40 -7.24
CA LEU A 146 13.95 2.40 -6.69
C LEU A 146 12.86 2.77 -7.70
N VAL A 147 13.24 3.17 -8.92
CA VAL A 147 12.26 3.61 -9.94
C VAL A 147 11.27 2.49 -10.28
N LYS A 148 11.73 1.23 -10.29
CA LYS A 148 10.85 0.08 -10.54
C LYS A 148 9.83 -0.11 -9.41
N GLN A 149 10.26 -0.02 -8.15
CA GLN A 149 9.40 -0.22 -6.98
C GLN A 149 8.50 1.00 -6.69
N ALA A 150 8.95 2.22 -7.01
CA ALA A 150 8.18 3.45 -6.80
C ALA A 150 6.88 3.56 -7.65
N GLY A 151 6.63 2.62 -8.55
CA GLY A 151 5.35 2.49 -9.25
C GLY A 151 4.31 1.69 -8.47
N GLU A 152 4.74 1.00 -7.41
CA GLU A 152 3.92 0.09 -6.59
C GLU A 152 3.88 0.52 -5.12
N HIS A 153 4.82 1.38 -4.68
CA HIS A 153 4.96 1.84 -3.30
C HIS A 153 5.05 3.36 -3.23
N ASP A 154 4.31 3.97 -2.33
CA ASP A 154 4.28 5.42 -2.12
C ASP A 154 5.33 5.91 -1.13
N ASN A 155 5.73 5.04 -0.19
CA ASN A 155 6.72 5.37 0.84
C ASN A 155 8.15 5.23 0.31
N ILE A 156 8.57 6.19 -0.51
CA ILE A 156 9.86 6.19 -1.21
C ILE A 156 10.95 7.04 -0.55
N SER A 157 10.63 7.78 0.51
CA SER A 157 11.56 8.70 1.18
C SER A 157 12.76 7.99 1.82
N THR A 158 12.53 6.78 2.30
CA THR A 158 13.54 5.91 2.92
C THR A 158 13.65 4.62 2.11
N ILE A 159 14.87 4.28 1.68
CA ILE A 159 15.17 3.04 0.98
C ILE A 159 15.84 2.09 1.98
N TYR A 160 15.20 0.99 2.31
CA TYR A 160 15.77 -0.03 3.18
C TYR A 160 16.75 -0.89 2.43
N VAL A 161 17.81 -1.29 3.11
CA VAL A 161 18.90 -2.06 2.51
C VAL A 161 19.06 -3.39 3.24
N VAL A 162 19.11 -4.48 2.48
CA VAL A 162 19.34 -5.84 3.01
C VAL A 162 20.65 -6.40 2.49
N ASN A 163 21.27 -7.24 3.31
CA ASN A 163 22.50 -7.96 2.92
C ASN A 163 22.17 -9.25 2.14
N SER A 164 23.21 -9.98 1.74
CA SER A 164 23.08 -11.24 0.99
C SER A 164 22.36 -12.38 1.74
N ALA A 165 22.03 -12.20 3.02
CA ALA A 165 21.26 -13.14 3.84
C ALA A 165 19.85 -12.61 4.14
N ASP A 166 19.35 -11.64 3.35
CA ASP A 166 18.05 -10.94 3.49
C ASP A 166 17.84 -10.33 4.89
N LYS A 167 18.93 -9.90 5.53
CA LYS A 167 18.86 -9.21 6.82
C LYS A 167 19.06 -7.72 6.63
N PHE A 168 18.32 -6.95 7.41
CA PHE A 168 18.45 -5.49 7.44
C PHE A 168 19.91 -5.07 7.68
N ALA A 169 20.44 -4.25 6.79
CA ALA A 169 21.80 -3.73 6.81
C ALA A 169 21.85 -2.22 7.10
N GLY A 170 20.76 -1.51 6.85
CA GLY A 170 20.66 -0.09 7.07
C GLY A 170 19.61 0.56 6.15
N ALA A 171 19.62 1.88 6.08
CA ALA A 171 18.72 2.64 5.23
C ALA A 171 19.46 3.75 4.48
N ILE A 172 18.89 4.20 3.38
CA ILE A 172 19.37 5.31 2.55
C ILE A 172 18.23 6.33 2.42
N ASP A 173 18.52 7.60 2.72
CA ASP A 173 17.60 8.66 2.37
C ASP A 173 17.51 8.82 0.83
N LEU A 174 16.30 8.95 0.30
CA LEU A 174 16.09 9.20 -1.15
C LEU A 174 16.94 10.36 -1.66
N LYS A 175 17.08 11.43 -0.88
CA LYS A 175 17.92 12.59 -1.20
C LYS A 175 19.37 12.18 -1.45
N ASP A 176 19.94 11.31 -0.58
CA ASP A 176 21.34 10.91 -0.67
C ASP A 176 21.57 10.04 -1.91
N LEU A 177 20.62 9.16 -2.25
CA LEU A 177 20.69 8.39 -3.48
C LEU A 177 20.58 9.29 -4.74
N ILE A 178 19.72 10.32 -4.72
CA ILE A 178 19.58 11.28 -5.85
C ILE A 178 20.85 12.10 -6.10
N ILE A 179 21.55 12.53 -5.04
CA ILE A 179 22.76 13.35 -5.18
C ILE A 179 24.03 12.54 -5.39
N ALA A 180 24.01 11.24 -5.14
CA ALA A 180 25.13 10.34 -5.35
C ALA A 180 25.54 10.28 -6.83
N ARG A 181 26.87 10.21 -7.08
CA ARG A 181 27.40 10.09 -8.42
C ARG A 181 27.51 8.62 -8.84
N GLN A 182 27.46 8.35 -10.12
CA GLN A 182 27.53 6.99 -10.65
C GLN A 182 28.75 6.14 -10.18
N ASN A 183 29.86 6.83 -9.87
CA ASN A 183 31.10 6.17 -9.43
C ASN A 183 31.25 6.12 -7.90
N ASP A 184 30.29 6.67 -7.14
CA ASP A 184 30.30 6.59 -5.69
C ASP A 184 29.93 5.17 -5.26
N ASN A 185 30.39 4.76 -4.08
CA ASN A 185 30.06 3.46 -3.52
C ASN A 185 28.74 3.54 -2.77
N LEU A 186 27.79 2.66 -3.05
CA LEU A 186 26.51 2.61 -2.35
C LEU A 186 26.70 2.48 -0.82
N ALA A 187 27.70 1.70 -0.39
CA ALA A 187 28.00 1.51 1.03
C ALA A 187 28.31 2.82 1.79
N ASP A 188 28.77 3.86 1.09
CA ASP A 188 29.15 5.14 1.70
C ASP A 188 27.93 6.00 2.07
N ILE A 189 26.76 5.68 1.50
CA ILE A 189 25.50 6.39 1.76
C ILE A 189 24.49 5.57 2.59
N ILE A 190 24.85 4.32 2.94
CA ILE A 190 24.02 3.48 3.82
C ILE A 190 24.21 3.92 5.27
N SER A 191 23.15 4.34 5.93
CA SER A 191 23.12 4.58 7.38
C SER A 191 22.89 3.25 8.10
N SER A 192 23.93 2.70 8.74
CA SER A 192 23.86 1.45 9.50
C SER A 192 23.36 1.65 10.95
N SER A 193 23.24 2.89 11.40
CA SER A 193 22.73 3.24 12.75
C SER A 193 21.24 3.59 12.75
N TYR A 194 20.51 3.11 11.78
CA TYR A 194 19.06 3.31 11.68
C TYR A 194 18.36 2.53 12.81
N PRO A 195 17.43 3.15 13.56
CA PRO A 195 16.73 2.46 14.64
C PRO A 195 15.82 1.35 14.08
N TYR A 196 15.67 0.28 14.83
CA TYR A 196 14.76 -0.83 14.49
C TYR A 196 14.21 -1.48 15.75
N VAL A 197 13.08 -2.14 15.60
CA VAL A 197 12.40 -2.95 16.62
C VAL A 197 12.06 -4.32 16.03
N TYR A 198 11.71 -5.29 16.87
CA TYR A 198 11.29 -6.62 16.42
C TYR A 198 9.76 -6.74 16.47
N GLU A 199 9.19 -7.49 15.55
CA GLU A 199 7.75 -7.64 15.33
C GLU A 199 6.92 -8.04 16.56
N HIS A 200 7.49 -8.79 17.48
CA HIS A 200 6.82 -9.23 18.73
C HIS A 200 7.08 -8.30 19.93
N GLU A 201 7.70 -7.14 19.72
CA GLU A 201 7.86 -6.18 20.79
C GLU A 201 6.56 -5.41 21.03
N ASN A 202 6.31 -5.04 22.31
CA ASN A 202 5.12 -4.24 22.64
C ASN A 202 5.21 -2.83 22.07
N ILE A 203 4.12 -2.35 21.45
CA ILE A 203 4.03 -1.04 20.77
C ILE A 203 4.50 0.10 21.71
N ASN A 204 4.06 0.10 22.98
CA ASN A 204 4.42 1.17 23.92
C ASN A 204 5.92 1.18 24.27
N GLU A 205 6.57 0.01 24.27
CA GLU A 205 8.02 -0.08 24.50
C GLU A 205 8.82 0.35 23.26
N CYS A 206 8.27 0.18 22.08
CA CYS A 206 8.88 0.59 20.81
C CYS A 206 8.93 2.12 20.66
N ILE A 207 7.91 2.84 21.11
CA ILE A 207 7.84 4.31 21.05
C ILE A 207 9.05 4.96 21.73
N ASP A 208 9.54 4.37 22.82
CA ASP A 208 10.69 4.87 23.56
C ASP A 208 12.07 4.54 22.90
N LYS A 209 12.08 3.62 21.91
CA LYS A 209 13.28 3.17 21.21
C LYS A 209 13.53 3.88 19.88
N ILE A 210 12.49 4.41 19.26
CA ILE A 210 12.48 5.06 17.96
C ILE A 210 12.37 6.57 18.14
#